data_b158d55cd89a722a4a6d9b5603505ac6
#
_entry.id   b158d55cd89a722a4a6d9b5603505ac6
#
_cell.length_a   1.000
_cell.length_b   1.000
_cell.length_c   1.000
_cell.angle_alpha   90.00
_cell.angle_beta   90.00
_cell.angle_gamma   90.00
#
_symmetry.space_group_name_H-M   'P 1'
#
loop_
_entity.id
_entity.type
_entity.pdbx_description
1 polymer ?
#
loop_
_entity_poly.entity_id
_entity_poly.type
_entity_poly.pdbx_seq_one_letter_code
_entity_poly.pdbx_strand_id
1 'polypeptide(L)'
;MPYFALLDDAVRDCATLYDDYVESRFLQADTLHGLDGLLQQGWQRGLHVVLWADYAFGHPLQHLSPQPDASLALHWFRKCETVAEPEKWLQSRYPDHAPAGISTPTSHTGKADYLHAVGEIQAAIARGDTYQINYTTRLQLQSYGHPAQLYRRLRQPVPYAALAHLPDHKQQPGWTLSFSPELFVNIASDGLITTEPMKGTAPVLGDGGDEARAQALQADPKNRAENIMIVDLLRNDLGKIATTGGVRVPAPFQVRRFGSVWQMTTAIEAQAKPHTSAADIFRAAFPCGSITGAPKRMSMQIIDALETSPRGLYTGSIG
;
A
#
# COMPACT_ATOMS: atom_id res chain seq x y z
N MET A 1 -4.35 -25.99 -2.66
CA MET A 1 -5.46 -25.00 -2.67
C MET A 1 -5.38 -24.20 -3.94
N PRO A 2 -6.50 -23.73 -4.52
CA PRO A 2 -6.45 -22.87 -5.69
C PRO A 2 -5.83 -21.53 -5.34
N TYR A 3 -5.15 -20.91 -6.33
CA TYR A 3 -4.66 -19.55 -6.23
C TYR A 3 -5.80 -18.58 -6.50
N PHE A 4 -5.87 -17.50 -5.72
CA PHE A 4 -6.87 -16.44 -5.85
C PHE A 4 -6.36 -15.14 -5.20
N ALA A 5 -7.02 -14.01 -5.52
CA ALA A 5 -6.88 -12.75 -4.79
C ALA A 5 -8.27 -12.14 -4.53
N LEU A 6 -8.52 -11.72 -3.30
CA LEU A 6 -9.70 -10.97 -2.87
C LEU A 6 -9.23 -9.58 -2.45
N LEU A 7 -9.60 -8.56 -3.21
CA LEU A 7 -9.37 -7.15 -2.86
C LEU A 7 -10.63 -6.64 -2.15
N ASP A 8 -10.52 -6.38 -0.85
CA ASP A 8 -11.63 -6.20 0.08
C ASP A 8 -11.76 -4.73 0.50
N ASP A 9 -12.89 -4.11 0.18
CA ASP A 9 -13.31 -2.83 0.72
C ASP A 9 -14.26 -3.07 1.91
N ALA A 10 -13.66 -3.22 3.09
CA ALA A 10 -14.42 -3.48 4.31
C ALA A 10 -15.20 -2.27 4.83
N VAL A 11 -15.02 -1.08 4.24
CA VAL A 11 -15.83 0.12 4.52
C VAL A 11 -17.16 0.06 3.79
N ARG A 12 -17.13 -0.40 2.51
CA ARG A 12 -18.32 -0.54 1.65
C ARG A 12 -18.97 -1.92 1.72
N ASP A 13 -18.35 -2.85 2.45
CA ASP A 13 -18.74 -4.25 2.55
C ASP A 13 -18.88 -4.94 1.18
N CYS A 14 -17.90 -4.72 0.31
CA CYS A 14 -17.79 -5.37 -0.98
C CYS A 14 -16.34 -5.72 -1.28
N ALA A 15 -16.13 -6.69 -2.17
CA ALA A 15 -14.80 -7.08 -2.61
C ALA A 15 -14.77 -7.41 -4.10
N THR A 16 -13.58 -7.38 -4.69
CA THR A 16 -13.30 -7.92 -6.02
C THR A 16 -12.53 -9.22 -5.87
N LEU A 17 -13.10 -10.31 -6.35
CA LEU A 17 -12.49 -11.64 -6.36
C LEU A 17 -11.88 -11.92 -7.72
N TYR A 18 -10.60 -12.25 -7.74
CA TYR A 18 -9.87 -12.81 -8.87
C TYR A 18 -9.67 -14.29 -8.63
N ASP A 19 -10.23 -15.14 -9.51
CA ASP A 19 -10.21 -16.61 -9.39
C ASP A 19 -9.89 -17.24 -10.75
N ASP A 20 -9.73 -18.56 -10.77
CA ASP A 20 -9.29 -19.31 -11.96
C ASP A 20 -7.93 -18.80 -12.47
N TYR A 21 -6.91 -18.91 -11.58
CA TYR A 21 -5.54 -18.51 -11.82
C TYR A 21 -4.93 -19.17 -13.07
N VAL A 22 -4.20 -18.39 -13.85
CA VAL A 22 -3.56 -18.82 -15.11
C VAL A 22 -2.04 -18.90 -14.95
N GLU A 23 -1.41 -17.78 -14.63
CA GLU A 23 0.04 -17.66 -14.56
C GLU A 23 0.46 -16.41 -13.77
N SER A 24 1.74 -16.39 -13.36
CA SER A 24 2.39 -15.19 -12.86
C SER A 24 3.57 -14.82 -13.72
N ARG A 25 3.78 -13.52 -13.91
CA ARG A 25 4.97 -12.94 -14.53
C ARG A 25 5.61 -11.98 -13.54
N PHE A 26 6.93 -11.97 -13.51
CA PHE A 26 7.70 -11.14 -12.59
C PHE A 26 8.64 -10.24 -13.39
N LEU A 27 8.53 -8.94 -13.17
CA LEU A 27 9.38 -7.91 -13.76
C LEU A 27 10.37 -7.39 -12.74
N GLN A 28 11.59 -7.17 -13.18
CA GLN A 28 12.56 -6.34 -12.48
C GLN A 28 12.43 -4.88 -12.94
N ALA A 29 13.00 -3.95 -12.19
CA ALA A 29 12.85 -2.52 -12.51
C ALA A 29 13.46 -2.13 -13.88
N ASP A 30 14.51 -2.79 -14.33
CA ASP A 30 15.14 -2.60 -15.65
C ASP A 30 14.24 -3.07 -16.80
N THR A 31 13.38 -4.07 -16.54
CA THR A 31 12.40 -4.60 -17.51
C THR A 31 11.02 -3.95 -17.41
N LEU A 32 10.84 -2.93 -16.57
CA LEU A 32 9.55 -2.23 -16.39
C LEU A 32 8.97 -1.68 -17.71
N HIS A 33 9.81 -1.35 -18.68
CA HIS A 33 9.36 -0.92 -20.02
C HIS A 33 8.49 -1.96 -20.75
N GLY A 34 8.57 -3.23 -20.37
CA GLY A 34 7.75 -4.31 -20.91
C GLY A 34 6.36 -4.43 -20.25
N LEU A 35 6.08 -3.69 -19.16
CA LEU A 35 4.84 -3.82 -18.39
C LEU A 35 3.59 -3.65 -19.25
N ASP A 36 3.51 -2.55 -20.00
CA ASP A 36 2.32 -2.23 -20.80
C ASP A 36 2.07 -3.28 -21.90
N GLY A 37 3.13 -3.81 -22.50
CA GLY A 37 3.03 -4.93 -23.46
C GLY A 37 2.48 -6.20 -22.83
N LEU A 38 2.90 -6.55 -21.62
CA LEU A 38 2.38 -7.70 -20.88
C LEU A 38 0.91 -7.50 -20.49
N LEU A 39 0.53 -6.29 -20.06
CA LEU A 39 -0.86 -5.95 -19.74
C LEU A 39 -1.76 -6.11 -20.98
N GLN A 40 -1.35 -5.55 -22.12
CA GLN A 40 -2.09 -5.69 -23.38
C GLN A 40 -2.24 -7.14 -23.83
N GLN A 41 -1.18 -7.94 -23.76
CA GLN A 41 -1.22 -9.36 -24.10
C GLN A 41 -2.21 -10.15 -23.22
N GLY A 42 -2.21 -9.88 -21.91
CA GLY A 42 -3.15 -10.52 -20.99
C GLY A 42 -4.59 -10.13 -21.29
N TRP A 43 -4.88 -8.86 -21.49
CA TRP A 43 -6.21 -8.36 -21.81
C TRP A 43 -6.72 -8.88 -23.17
N GLN A 44 -5.87 -8.99 -24.20
CA GLN A 44 -6.24 -9.62 -25.47
C GLN A 44 -6.63 -11.09 -25.34
N ARG A 45 -6.12 -11.77 -24.30
CA ARG A 45 -6.51 -13.14 -23.93
C ARG A 45 -7.77 -13.20 -23.06
N GLY A 46 -8.40 -12.06 -22.77
CA GLY A 46 -9.56 -11.95 -21.88
C GLY A 46 -9.23 -12.19 -20.40
N LEU A 47 -7.97 -11.97 -20.00
CA LEU A 47 -7.53 -12.19 -18.63
C LEU A 47 -7.61 -10.90 -17.79
N HIS A 48 -7.78 -11.09 -16.49
CA HIS A 48 -7.72 -10.08 -15.46
C HIS A 48 -6.41 -10.18 -14.70
N VAL A 49 -5.86 -9.06 -14.20
CA VAL A 49 -4.57 -9.05 -13.54
C VAL A 49 -4.66 -8.41 -12.16
N VAL A 50 -3.91 -8.95 -11.22
CA VAL A 50 -3.56 -8.29 -9.95
C VAL A 50 -2.06 -8.05 -9.96
N LEU A 51 -1.66 -6.80 -9.67
CA LEU A 51 -0.28 -6.38 -9.58
C LEU A 51 0.18 -6.38 -8.13
N TRP A 52 1.37 -6.91 -7.87
CA TRP A 52 2.06 -6.83 -6.58
C TRP A 52 3.45 -6.25 -6.78
N ALA A 53 3.68 -5.08 -6.22
CA ALA A 53 4.97 -4.42 -6.30
C ALA A 53 5.64 -4.45 -4.93
N ASP A 54 6.79 -5.10 -4.82
CA ASP A 54 7.63 -5.02 -3.62
C ASP A 54 8.17 -3.60 -3.44
N TYR A 55 8.28 -3.13 -2.19
CA TYR A 55 8.83 -1.81 -1.89
C TYR A 55 10.18 -1.57 -2.60
N ALA A 56 11.09 -2.54 -2.51
CA ALA A 56 12.43 -2.42 -3.06
C ALA A 56 12.49 -2.50 -4.60
N PHE A 57 11.37 -2.89 -5.29
CA PHE A 57 11.25 -2.70 -6.73
C PHE A 57 11.40 -1.21 -7.14
N GLY A 58 11.04 -0.30 -6.22
CA GLY A 58 11.18 1.13 -6.42
C GLY A 58 12.62 1.67 -6.31
N HIS A 59 13.59 0.91 -5.79
CA HIS A 59 14.95 1.41 -5.60
C HIS A 59 15.59 1.89 -6.91
N PRO A 60 15.65 1.10 -7.98
CA PRO A 60 16.21 1.58 -9.25
C PRO A 60 15.40 2.73 -9.87
N LEU A 61 14.08 2.79 -9.63
CA LEU A 61 13.23 3.89 -10.08
C LEU A 61 13.59 5.22 -9.41
N GLN A 62 14.22 5.17 -8.24
CA GLN A 62 14.75 6.31 -7.49
C GLN A 62 16.28 6.41 -7.57
N HIS A 63 16.91 5.75 -8.55
CA HIS A 63 18.36 5.72 -8.77
C HIS A 63 19.16 5.18 -7.58
N LEU A 64 18.61 4.19 -6.87
CA LEU A 64 19.27 3.41 -5.84
C LEU A 64 19.65 2.03 -6.39
N SER A 65 20.54 1.33 -5.69
CA SER A 65 20.94 -0.02 -6.07
C SER A 65 19.74 -1.00 -6.01
N PRO A 66 19.60 -1.87 -7.01
CA PRO A 66 18.56 -2.90 -6.97
C PRO A 66 18.76 -3.82 -5.78
N GLN A 67 17.66 -4.23 -5.16
CA GLN A 67 17.67 -5.21 -4.09
C GLN A 67 17.39 -6.61 -4.67
N PRO A 68 18.06 -7.65 -4.16
CA PRO A 68 17.79 -9.02 -4.58
C PRO A 68 16.31 -9.40 -4.39
N ASP A 69 15.79 -10.18 -5.31
CA ASP A 69 14.44 -10.75 -5.28
C ASP A 69 13.27 -9.71 -5.32
N ALA A 70 13.55 -8.40 -5.34
CA ALA A 70 12.51 -7.37 -5.44
C ALA A 70 11.89 -7.36 -6.84
N SER A 71 10.57 -7.44 -6.93
CA SER A 71 9.86 -7.57 -8.20
C SER A 71 8.53 -6.84 -8.24
N LEU A 72 8.04 -6.63 -9.46
CA LEU A 72 6.65 -6.36 -9.77
C LEU A 72 6.05 -7.65 -10.35
N ALA A 73 5.15 -8.28 -9.60
CA ALA A 73 4.44 -9.47 -10.04
C ALA A 73 3.11 -9.10 -10.72
N LEU A 74 2.81 -9.80 -11.83
CA LEU A 74 1.52 -9.78 -12.51
C LEU A 74 0.90 -11.16 -12.34
N HIS A 75 -0.17 -11.26 -11.58
CA HIS A 75 -0.92 -12.51 -11.38
C HIS A 75 -2.17 -12.48 -12.25
N TRP A 76 -2.29 -13.42 -13.19
CA TRP A 76 -3.34 -13.45 -14.21
C TRP A 76 -4.41 -14.47 -13.90
N PHE A 77 -5.68 -14.07 -14.12
CA PHE A 77 -6.87 -14.83 -13.78
C PHE A 77 -7.87 -14.80 -14.92
N ARG A 78 -8.69 -15.87 -15.08
CA ARG A 78 -9.80 -15.89 -16.04
C ARG A 78 -11.06 -15.24 -15.50
N LYS A 79 -11.21 -15.16 -14.19
CA LYS A 79 -12.41 -14.64 -13.55
C LYS A 79 -12.10 -13.44 -12.68
N CYS A 80 -12.96 -12.42 -12.78
CA CYS A 80 -12.97 -11.26 -11.92
C CYS A 80 -14.44 -10.94 -11.65
N GLU A 81 -14.84 -11.01 -10.38
CA GLU A 81 -16.24 -10.81 -9.99
C GLU A 81 -16.36 -10.00 -8.71
N THR A 82 -17.47 -9.27 -8.58
CA THR A 82 -17.78 -8.54 -7.35
C THR A 82 -18.42 -9.50 -6.35
N VAL A 83 -17.90 -9.50 -5.13
CA VAL A 83 -18.43 -10.22 -3.98
C VAL A 83 -19.12 -9.21 -3.07
N ALA A 84 -20.43 -9.31 -2.98
CA ALA A 84 -21.18 -8.64 -1.94
C ALA A 84 -21.00 -9.41 -0.62
N GLU A 85 -20.97 -8.69 0.52
CA GLU A 85 -20.83 -9.27 1.85
C GLU A 85 -19.63 -10.24 1.97
N PRO A 86 -18.38 -9.75 1.81
CA PRO A 86 -17.17 -10.58 1.80
C PRO A 86 -17.02 -11.47 3.04
N GLU A 87 -17.51 -11.03 4.20
CA GLU A 87 -17.52 -11.82 5.43
C GLU A 87 -18.33 -13.12 5.27
N LYS A 88 -19.53 -13.04 4.71
CA LYS A 88 -20.38 -14.22 4.45
C LYS A 88 -19.74 -15.13 3.41
N TRP A 89 -19.16 -14.56 2.36
CA TRP A 89 -18.45 -15.32 1.32
C TRP A 89 -17.26 -16.07 1.93
N LEU A 90 -16.44 -15.41 2.73
CA LEU A 90 -15.33 -16.04 3.43
C LEU A 90 -15.79 -17.14 4.38
N GLN A 91 -16.88 -16.92 5.13
CA GLN A 91 -17.44 -17.90 6.05
C GLN A 91 -17.95 -19.15 5.32
N SER A 92 -18.62 -18.99 4.18
CA SER A 92 -19.13 -20.10 3.40
C SER A 92 -18.00 -20.93 2.77
N ARG A 93 -16.91 -20.29 2.31
CA ARG A 93 -15.78 -20.95 1.65
C ARG A 93 -14.76 -21.53 2.65
N TYR A 94 -14.62 -20.89 3.80
CA TYR A 94 -13.69 -21.28 4.87
C TYR A 94 -14.41 -21.31 6.22
N PRO A 95 -15.30 -22.27 6.45
CA PRO A 95 -16.05 -22.37 7.68
C PRO A 95 -15.13 -22.61 8.89
N ASP A 96 -15.55 -22.14 10.07
CA ASP A 96 -14.79 -22.22 11.32
C ASP A 96 -14.83 -23.64 11.90
N HIS A 97 -14.02 -24.56 11.37
CA HIS A 97 -13.90 -25.92 11.90
C HIS A 97 -12.85 -26.05 13.00
N ALA A 98 -11.92 -25.11 13.08
CA ALA A 98 -10.87 -25.08 14.07
C ALA A 98 -10.48 -23.62 14.40
N PRO A 99 -9.95 -23.34 15.59
CA PRO A 99 -9.48 -22.01 15.94
C PRO A 99 -8.29 -21.59 15.06
N ALA A 100 -8.28 -20.32 14.66
CA ALA A 100 -7.16 -19.68 13.99
C ALA A 100 -6.65 -18.51 14.84
N GLY A 101 -5.37 -18.21 14.80
CA GLY A 101 -4.76 -17.13 15.55
C GLY A 101 -3.27 -16.99 15.32
N ILE A 102 -2.66 -16.13 16.13
CA ILE A 102 -1.23 -15.84 16.09
C ILE A 102 -0.60 -16.00 17.47
N SER A 103 0.69 -16.37 17.50
CA SER A 103 1.49 -16.32 18.72
C SER A 103 1.81 -14.87 19.11
N THR A 104 2.38 -14.68 20.30
CA THR A 104 2.97 -13.41 20.69
C THR A 104 4.03 -13.00 19.65
N PRO A 105 3.95 -11.80 19.07
CA PRO A 105 4.95 -11.33 18.12
C PRO A 105 6.32 -11.13 18.80
N THR A 106 7.39 -11.44 18.07
CA THR A 106 8.78 -11.14 18.46
C THR A 106 9.39 -10.17 17.48
N SER A 107 10.17 -9.20 17.97
CA SER A 107 10.92 -8.28 17.15
C SER A 107 12.37 -8.74 17.00
N HIS A 108 12.91 -8.72 15.78
CA HIS A 108 14.34 -8.90 15.56
C HIS A 108 15.13 -7.62 15.83
N THR A 109 14.47 -6.46 15.81
CA THR A 109 15.08 -5.18 16.17
C THR A 109 15.04 -5.01 17.67
N GLY A 110 16.20 -5.03 18.33
CA GLY A 110 16.33 -4.76 19.75
C GLY A 110 15.96 -3.29 20.10
N LYS A 111 15.62 -3.05 21.37
CA LYS A 111 15.32 -1.69 21.82
C LYS A 111 16.48 -0.72 21.59
N ALA A 112 17.72 -1.18 21.82
CA ALA A 112 18.92 -0.36 21.63
C ALA A 112 19.11 0.01 20.15
N ASP A 113 18.95 -0.96 19.23
CA ASP A 113 19.07 -0.74 17.78
C ASP A 113 17.97 0.17 17.27
N TYR A 114 16.74 0.01 17.77
CA TYR A 114 15.63 0.91 17.44
C TYR A 114 15.90 2.35 17.87
N LEU A 115 16.36 2.56 19.11
CA LEU A 115 16.68 3.89 19.62
C LEU A 115 17.87 4.51 18.88
N HIS A 116 18.88 3.71 18.52
CA HIS A 116 19.99 4.14 17.68
C HIS A 116 19.50 4.62 16.31
N ALA A 117 18.70 3.80 15.61
CA ALA A 117 18.14 4.18 14.31
C ALA A 117 17.30 5.45 14.37
N VAL A 118 16.46 5.61 15.40
CA VAL A 118 15.69 6.87 15.61
C VAL A 118 16.62 8.05 15.85
N GLY A 119 17.70 7.88 16.61
CA GLY A 119 18.71 8.91 16.84
C GLY A 119 19.40 9.36 15.54
N GLU A 120 19.80 8.43 14.68
CA GLU A 120 20.39 8.72 13.37
C GLU A 120 19.40 9.44 12.45
N ILE A 121 18.12 9.06 12.45
CA ILE A 121 17.07 9.74 11.70
C ILE A 121 16.89 11.18 12.21
N GLN A 122 16.85 11.39 13.53
CA GLN A 122 16.74 12.72 14.11
C GLN A 122 17.96 13.60 13.76
N ALA A 123 19.16 13.02 13.76
CA ALA A 123 20.37 13.69 13.32
C ALA A 123 20.32 14.08 11.84
N ALA A 124 19.80 13.19 10.98
CA ALA A 124 19.61 13.47 9.55
C ALA A 124 18.60 14.62 9.33
N ILE A 125 17.50 14.62 10.10
CA ILE A 125 16.52 15.72 10.06
C ILE A 125 17.17 17.05 10.53
N ALA A 126 17.95 17.02 11.59
CA ALA A 126 18.63 18.21 12.12
C ALA A 126 19.67 18.78 11.14
N ARG A 127 20.32 17.94 10.33
CA ARG A 127 21.22 18.36 9.26
C ARG A 127 20.49 18.88 8.00
N GLY A 128 19.16 18.65 7.91
CA GLY A 128 18.37 19.01 6.73
C GLY A 128 18.46 18.00 5.59
N ASP A 129 18.97 16.80 5.83
CA ASP A 129 19.06 15.73 4.82
C ASP A 129 17.66 15.24 4.43
N THR A 130 16.73 15.23 5.39
CA THR A 130 15.35 14.84 5.22
C THR A 130 14.44 15.62 6.17
N TYR A 131 13.14 15.71 5.84
CA TYR A 131 12.14 16.33 6.72
C TYR A 131 11.37 15.30 7.54
N GLN A 132 11.17 14.11 6.97
CA GLN A 132 10.45 13.01 7.59
C GLN A 132 10.93 11.68 7.01
N ILE A 133 10.99 10.65 7.85
CA ILE A 133 11.25 9.26 7.45
C ILE A 133 10.19 8.36 8.09
N ASN A 134 9.63 7.47 7.28
CA ASN A 134 8.78 6.37 7.74
C ASN A 134 9.67 5.15 8.03
N TYR A 135 10.24 5.09 9.24
CA TYR A 135 11.06 3.97 9.69
C TYR A 135 10.20 2.79 10.15
N THR A 136 10.55 1.59 9.73
CA THR A 136 9.78 0.38 10.03
C THR A 136 10.62 -0.72 10.68
N THR A 137 9.95 -1.58 11.45
CA THR A 137 10.53 -2.79 12.01
C THR A 137 9.63 -3.98 11.69
N ARG A 138 10.24 -5.16 11.53
CA ARG A 138 9.50 -6.39 11.27
C ARG A 138 9.26 -7.15 12.56
N LEU A 139 8.03 -7.60 12.73
CA LEU A 139 7.66 -8.55 13.78
C LEU A 139 7.52 -9.95 13.16
N GLN A 140 8.04 -10.94 13.83
CA GLN A 140 7.87 -12.35 13.49
C GLN A 140 6.87 -12.98 14.46
N LEU A 141 5.99 -13.79 13.91
CA LEU A 141 4.99 -14.53 14.67
C LEU A 141 4.71 -15.88 14.01
N GLN A 142 4.20 -16.81 14.78
CA GLN A 142 3.64 -18.06 14.27
C GLN A 142 2.13 -17.90 14.14
N SER A 143 1.58 -18.33 13.01
CA SER A 143 0.14 -18.43 12.82
C SER A 143 -0.29 -19.90 12.92
N TYR A 144 -1.51 -20.13 13.40
CA TYR A 144 -2.14 -21.44 13.42
C TYR A 144 -3.57 -21.34 12.86
N GLY A 145 -4.10 -22.46 12.42
CA GLY A 145 -5.39 -22.52 11.73
C GLY A 145 -5.30 -22.09 10.27
N HIS A 146 -6.45 -21.87 9.64
CA HIS A 146 -6.50 -21.50 8.23
C HIS A 146 -6.30 -19.99 8.04
N PRO A 147 -5.43 -19.52 7.12
CA PRO A 147 -5.15 -18.08 6.93
C PRO A 147 -6.39 -17.24 6.61
N ALA A 148 -7.36 -17.76 5.85
CA ALA A 148 -8.61 -17.04 5.59
C ALA A 148 -9.49 -16.85 6.84
N GLN A 149 -9.46 -17.81 7.79
CA GLN A 149 -10.13 -17.64 9.08
C GLN A 149 -9.41 -16.60 9.94
N LEU A 150 -8.07 -16.60 9.88
CA LEU A 150 -7.26 -15.56 10.54
C LEU A 150 -7.57 -14.18 9.95
N TYR A 151 -7.67 -14.08 8.62
CA TYR A 151 -8.04 -12.82 7.95
C TYR A 151 -9.39 -12.30 8.44
N ARG A 152 -10.42 -13.15 8.51
CA ARG A 152 -11.74 -12.77 9.02
C ARG A 152 -11.69 -12.21 10.44
N ARG A 153 -10.89 -12.83 11.32
CA ARG A 153 -10.72 -12.37 12.71
C ARG A 153 -9.99 -11.03 12.83
N LEU A 154 -9.08 -10.76 11.91
CA LEU A 154 -8.27 -9.55 11.90
C LEU A 154 -8.87 -8.46 11.00
N ARG A 155 -9.92 -8.78 10.23
CA ARG A 155 -10.57 -7.84 9.30
C ARG A 155 -10.96 -6.56 10.02
N GLN A 156 -10.48 -5.45 9.51
CA GLN A 156 -10.74 -4.09 9.98
C GLN A 156 -11.51 -3.34 8.91
N PRO A 157 -12.33 -2.33 9.27
CA PRO A 157 -13.04 -1.48 8.32
C PRO A 157 -12.08 -0.53 7.60
N VAL A 158 -11.25 -1.09 6.72
CA VAL A 158 -10.32 -0.37 5.84
C VAL A 158 -10.72 -0.61 4.38
N PRO A 159 -10.49 0.38 3.48
CA PRO A 159 -10.99 0.31 2.09
C PRO A 159 -10.10 -0.49 1.14
N TYR A 160 -8.86 -0.82 1.50
CA TYR A 160 -7.87 -1.43 0.61
C TYR A 160 -7.24 -2.68 1.25
N ALA A 161 -8.07 -3.51 1.88
CA ALA A 161 -7.62 -4.79 2.40
C ALA A 161 -7.46 -5.82 1.26
N ALA A 162 -6.65 -6.86 1.52
CA ALA A 162 -6.51 -7.96 0.58
C ALA A 162 -6.26 -9.27 1.32
N LEU A 163 -6.88 -10.34 0.83
CA LEU A 163 -6.56 -11.72 1.16
C LEU A 163 -6.18 -12.42 -0.14
N ALA A 164 -4.99 -13.00 -0.19
CA ALA A 164 -4.59 -13.75 -1.37
C ALA A 164 -3.78 -15.00 -1.03
N HIS A 165 -3.91 -15.99 -1.90
CA HIS A 165 -3.07 -17.17 -1.94
C HIS A 165 -2.46 -17.25 -3.33
N LEU A 166 -1.18 -16.89 -3.47
CA LEU A 166 -0.50 -16.72 -4.75
C LEU A 166 0.94 -17.23 -4.69
N PRO A 167 1.53 -17.61 -5.83
CA PRO A 167 2.93 -18.00 -5.87
C PRO A 167 3.86 -16.76 -5.84
N ASP A 168 4.98 -16.88 -5.15
CA ASP A 168 6.08 -15.92 -5.21
C ASP A 168 6.94 -16.09 -6.49
N HIS A 169 8.01 -15.30 -6.62
CA HIS A 169 8.95 -15.39 -7.75
C HIS A 169 9.69 -16.74 -7.85
N LYS A 170 9.74 -17.52 -6.74
CA LYS A 170 10.28 -18.89 -6.69
C LYS A 170 9.20 -19.95 -6.93
N GLN A 171 7.99 -19.52 -7.33
CA GLN A 171 6.81 -20.37 -7.52
C GLN A 171 6.37 -21.08 -6.23
N GLN A 172 6.73 -20.56 -5.06
CA GLN A 172 6.28 -21.10 -3.79
C GLN A 172 4.94 -20.47 -3.40
N PRO A 173 3.93 -21.29 -3.06
CA PRO A 173 2.65 -20.78 -2.65
C PRO A 173 2.74 -20.03 -1.32
N GLY A 174 2.16 -18.86 -1.25
CA GLY A 174 2.15 -18.03 -0.04
C GLY A 174 0.80 -17.38 0.21
N TRP A 175 0.50 -17.10 1.48
CA TRP A 175 -0.66 -16.32 1.87
C TRP A 175 -0.26 -14.90 2.18
N THR A 176 -1.04 -13.95 1.70
CA THR A 176 -0.94 -12.54 2.05
C THR A 176 -2.24 -12.07 2.67
N LEU A 177 -2.13 -11.48 3.86
CA LEU A 177 -3.20 -10.80 4.57
C LEU A 177 -2.78 -9.34 4.71
N SER A 178 -3.46 -8.45 4.01
CA SER A 178 -3.20 -7.01 4.04
C SER A 178 -4.41 -6.25 4.57
N PHE A 179 -4.17 -5.23 5.40
CA PHE A 179 -5.21 -4.37 5.98
C PHE A 179 -4.83 -2.90 5.75
N SER A 180 -4.60 -2.56 4.47
CA SER A 180 -4.18 -1.20 4.10
C SER A 180 -5.35 -0.21 4.17
N PRO A 181 -5.18 0.92 4.85
CA PRO A 181 -6.14 2.01 4.83
C PRO A 181 -5.90 3.02 3.70
N GLU A 182 -4.74 2.97 3.02
CA GLU A 182 -4.24 4.06 2.18
C GLU A 182 -4.22 3.70 0.70
N LEU A 183 -4.72 4.62 -0.13
CA LEU A 183 -4.70 4.53 -1.57
C LEU A 183 -3.35 5.00 -2.12
N PHE A 184 -2.61 4.09 -2.79
CA PHE A 184 -1.44 4.48 -3.56
C PHE A 184 -1.86 5.29 -4.79
N VAL A 185 -2.47 4.67 -5.78
CA VAL A 185 -3.05 5.33 -6.95
C VAL A 185 -4.29 4.59 -7.43
N ASN A 186 -5.28 5.35 -7.90
CA ASN A 186 -6.38 4.84 -8.71
C ASN A 186 -6.37 5.56 -10.06
N ILE A 187 -6.63 4.84 -11.13
CA ILE A 187 -6.61 5.37 -12.49
C ILE A 187 -7.97 5.09 -13.12
N ALA A 188 -8.71 6.14 -13.39
CA ALA A 188 -9.99 6.04 -14.05
C ALA A 188 -9.81 5.92 -15.59
N SER A 189 -10.85 5.45 -16.27
CA SER A 189 -10.82 5.22 -17.73
C SER A 189 -10.63 6.50 -18.56
N ASP A 190 -10.91 7.67 -17.99
CA ASP A 190 -10.69 8.99 -18.60
C ASP A 190 -9.27 9.53 -18.35
N GLY A 191 -8.40 8.74 -17.71
CA GLY A 191 -7.04 9.10 -17.38
C GLY A 191 -6.89 9.97 -16.13
N LEU A 192 -7.95 10.12 -15.32
CA LEU A 192 -7.83 10.76 -14.01
C LEU A 192 -7.11 9.83 -13.04
N ILE A 193 -5.98 10.29 -12.50
CA ILE A 193 -5.21 9.61 -11.46
C ILE A 193 -5.54 10.23 -10.11
N THR A 194 -5.88 9.42 -9.13
CA THR A 194 -6.16 9.86 -7.75
C THR A 194 -5.24 9.14 -6.78
N THR A 195 -4.69 9.86 -5.81
CA THR A 195 -4.00 9.32 -4.63
C THR A 195 -4.53 10.00 -3.38
N GLU A 196 -4.53 9.31 -2.23
CA GLU A 196 -5.10 9.86 -1.00
C GLU A 196 -4.21 9.53 0.21
N PRO A 197 -3.15 10.33 0.44
CA PRO A 197 -2.30 10.16 1.62
C PRO A 197 -3.05 10.44 2.91
N MET A 198 -2.61 9.75 3.97
CA MET A 198 -3.17 9.85 5.31
C MET A 198 -2.10 10.32 6.29
N LYS A 199 -2.39 11.38 7.06
CA LYS A 199 -1.54 11.86 8.16
C LYS A 199 -2.41 12.39 9.31
N GLY A 200 -2.03 12.04 10.51
CA GLY A 200 -2.77 12.40 11.71
C GLY A 200 -3.89 11.39 12.05
N THR A 201 -3.93 11.02 13.32
CA THR A 201 -4.86 10.02 13.85
C THR A 201 -5.42 10.47 15.19
N ALA A 202 -6.72 10.29 15.40
CA ALA A 202 -7.35 10.44 16.72
C ALA A 202 -8.25 9.23 17.03
N PRO A 203 -8.41 8.82 18.29
CA PRO A 203 -9.24 7.66 18.63
C PRO A 203 -10.73 7.99 18.50
N VAL A 204 -11.52 6.94 18.19
CA VAL A 204 -12.99 6.92 18.32
C VAL A 204 -13.32 6.09 19.57
N LEU A 205 -13.85 6.73 20.61
CA LEU A 205 -14.07 6.09 21.92
C LEU A 205 -15.55 5.80 22.22
N GLY A 206 -16.48 6.40 21.46
CA GLY A 206 -17.93 6.24 21.69
C GLY A 206 -18.46 6.93 22.95
N ASP A 207 -17.72 7.90 23.48
CA ASP A 207 -17.99 8.59 24.75
C ASP A 207 -18.71 9.95 24.58
N GLY A 208 -19.22 10.21 23.37
CA GLY A 208 -19.85 11.50 23.02
C GLY A 208 -18.86 12.62 22.64
N GLY A 209 -17.55 12.42 22.81
CA GLY A 209 -16.49 13.37 22.45
C GLY A 209 -15.85 13.13 21.09
N ASP A 210 -16.32 12.17 20.31
CA ASP A 210 -15.68 11.73 19.06
C ASP A 210 -15.64 12.83 18.00
N GLU A 211 -16.73 13.56 17.85
CA GLU A 211 -16.80 14.67 16.88
C GLU A 211 -15.83 15.81 17.24
N ALA A 212 -15.71 16.13 18.53
CA ALA A 212 -14.74 17.13 18.99
C ALA A 212 -13.30 16.69 18.73
N ARG A 213 -13.00 15.40 18.87
CA ARG A 213 -11.68 14.83 18.52
C ARG A 213 -11.41 14.91 17.01
N ALA A 214 -12.41 14.66 16.17
CA ALA A 214 -12.29 14.80 14.72
C ALA A 214 -12.01 16.26 14.33
N GLN A 215 -12.74 17.22 14.91
CA GLN A 215 -12.54 18.65 14.67
C GLN A 215 -11.17 19.12 15.17
N ALA A 216 -10.76 18.67 16.36
CA ALA A 216 -9.42 18.97 16.89
C ALA A 216 -8.31 18.44 15.98
N LEU A 217 -8.45 17.20 15.47
CA LEU A 217 -7.52 16.61 14.51
C LEU A 217 -7.46 17.45 13.22
N GLN A 218 -8.61 17.86 12.67
CA GLN A 218 -8.69 18.67 11.46
C GLN A 218 -8.03 20.05 11.65
N ALA A 219 -8.13 20.64 12.83
CA ALA A 219 -7.58 21.95 13.14
C ALA A 219 -6.10 21.91 13.58
N ASP A 220 -5.55 20.72 13.89
CA ASP A 220 -4.21 20.60 14.47
C ASP A 220 -3.11 21.06 13.51
N PRO A 221 -2.33 22.10 13.88
CA PRO A 221 -1.32 22.67 12.99
C PRO A 221 -0.21 21.72 12.61
N LYS A 222 0.20 20.82 13.53
CA LYS A 222 1.27 19.84 13.29
C LYS A 222 0.81 18.81 12.26
N ASN A 223 -0.36 18.19 12.47
CA ASN A 223 -0.91 17.21 11.54
C ASN A 223 -1.16 17.80 10.14
N ARG A 224 -1.63 19.04 10.07
CA ARG A 224 -1.80 19.78 8.80
C ARG A 224 -0.47 20.03 8.11
N ALA A 225 0.57 20.44 8.82
CA ALA A 225 1.90 20.67 8.25
C ALA A 225 2.51 19.36 7.71
N GLU A 226 2.40 18.27 8.45
CA GLU A 226 2.83 16.94 7.99
C GLU A 226 2.04 16.47 6.74
N ASN A 227 0.73 16.70 6.72
CA ASN A 227 -0.12 16.38 5.57
C ASN A 227 0.27 17.18 4.33
N ILE A 228 0.47 18.52 4.46
CA ILE A 228 0.90 19.38 3.34
C ILE A 228 2.22 18.90 2.75
N MET A 229 3.19 18.54 3.57
CA MET A 229 4.50 18.08 3.10
C MET A 229 4.37 16.82 2.22
N ILE A 230 3.54 15.87 2.63
CA ILE A 230 3.31 14.66 1.83
C ILE A 230 2.46 14.94 0.59
N VAL A 231 1.47 15.82 0.70
CA VAL A 231 0.68 16.28 -0.44
C VAL A 231 1.58 16.92 -1.49
N ASP A 232 2.51 17.79 -1.12
CA ASP A 232 3.44 18.41 -2.06
C ASP A 232 4.39 17.40 -2.71
N LEU A 233 4.86 16.41 -1.95
CA LEU A 233 5.66 15.31 -2.51
C LEU A 233 4.89 14.54 -3.57
N LEU A 234 3.64 14.14 -3.29
CA LEU A 234 2.81 13.38 -4.24
C LEU A 234 2.34 14.24 -5.43
N ARG A 235 2.06 15.53 -5.21
CA ARG A 235 1.81 16.48 -6.31
C ARG A 235 2.99 16.57 -7.27
N ASN A 236 4.21 16.64 -6.73
CA ASN A 236 5.43 16.62 -7.54
C ASN A 236 5.56 15.31 -8.32
N ASP A 237 5.28 14.16 -7.68
CA ASP A 237 5.37 12.86 -8.34
C ASP A 237 4.35 12.74 -9.49
N LEU A 238 3.09 13.05 -9.24
CA LEU A 238 2.04 13.03 -10.26
C LEU A 238 2.24 14.12 -11.33
N GLY A 239 2.85 15.26 -10.97
CA GLY A 239 3.16 16.34 -11.91
C GLY A 239 4.08 15.93 -13.06
N LYS A 240 4.91 14.89 -12.88
CA LYS A 240 5.79 14.35 -13.94
C LYS A 240 4.99 13.78 -15.12
N ILE A 241 3.81 13.22 -14.84
CA ILE A 241 2.95 12.53 -15.80
C ILE A 241 1.62 13.25 -16.08
N ALA A 242 1.30 14.31 -15.35
CA ALA A 242 0.10 15.08 -15.53
C ALA A 242 0.24 16.12 -16.66
N THR A 243 -0.89 16.50 -17.26
CA THR A 243 -0.98 17.66 -18.15
C THR A 243 -0.64 18.93 -17.39
N THR A 244 -0.21 19.98 -18.10
CA THR A 244 0.11 21.27 -17.48
C THR A 244 -1.12 21.84 -16.77
N GLY A 245 -0.98 22.16 -15.47
CA GLY A 245 -2.11 22.59 -14.62
C GLY A 245 -3.09 21.47 -14.24
N GLY A 246 -2.82 20.22 -14.62
CA GLY A 246 -3.71 19.08 -14.40
C GLY A 246 -3.68 18.48 -12.98
N VAL A 247 -2.76 18.92 -12.10
CA VAL A 247 -2.70 18.45 -10.70
C VAL A 247 -3.50 19.41 -9.81
N ARG A 248 -4.41 18.86 -9.01
CA ARG A 248 -5.27 19.64 -8.10
C ARG A 248 -5.51 18.90 -6.79
N VAL A 249 -5.84 19.67 -5.75
CA VAL A 249 -6.19 19.16 -4.41
C VAL A 249 -7.59 19.68 -4.09
N PRO A 250 -8.66 18.93 -4.43
CA PRO A 250 -10.02 19.43 -4.35
C PRO A 250 -10.50 19.70 -2.93
N ALA A 251 -10.09 18.85 -1.97
CA ALA A 251 -10.55 18.92 -0.58
C ALA A 251 -9.43 18.50 0.38
N PRO A 252 -8.58 19.45 0.84
CA PRO A 252 -7.54 19.14 1.80
C PRO A 252 -8.08 18.90 3.21
N PHE A 253 -7.34 18.13 4.01
CA PHE A 253 -7.56 17.91 5.44
C PHE A 253 -8.94 17.34 5.79
N GLN A 254 -9.45 16.42 4.97
CA GLN A 254 -10.68 15.70 5.30
C GLN A 254 -10.42 14.73 6.45
N VAL A 255 -11.27 14.75 7.47
CA VAL A 255 -11.20 13.78 8.56
C VAL A 255 -12.30 12.74 8.35
N ARG A 256 -11.91 11.48 8.26
CA ARG A 256 -12.82 10.35 8.04
C ARG A 256 -12.60 9.28 9.10
N ARG A 257 -13.66 8.55 9.40
CA ARG A 257 -13.61 7.43 10.35
C ARG A 257 -13.18 6.15 9.65
N PHE A 258 -12.17 5.49 10.20
CA PHE A 258 -11.72 4.15 9.84
C PHE A 258 -11.78 3.27 11.09
N GLY A 259 -12.87 2.54 11.25
CA GLY A 259 -13.10 1.71 12.43
C GLY A 259 -13.07 2.49 13.75
N SER A 260 -12.05 2.24 14.55
CA SER A 260 -11.85 2.84 15.87
C SER A 260 -10.99 4.12 15.86
N VAL A 261 -10.67 4.66 14.69
CA VAL A 261 -9.86 5.86 14.56
C VAL A 261 -10.43 6.85 13.55
N TRP A 262 -10.19 8.14 13.82
CA TRP A 262 -10.26 9.23 12.86
C TRP A 262 -8.92 9.37 12.16
N GLN A 263 -8.94 9.55 10.85
CA GLN A 263 -7.75 9.81 10.03
C GLN A 263 -7.94 11.07 9.21
N MET A 264 -6.89 11.90 9.13
CA MET A 264 -6.86 13.05 8.21
C MET A 264 -6.34 12.60 6.86
N THR A 265 -7.13 12.79 5.82
CA THR A 265 -6.79 12.44 4.42
C THR A 265 -6.85 13.66 3.52
N THR A 266 -6.12 13.63 2.41
CA THR A 266 -6.16 14.67 1.39
C THR A 266 -6.09 14.03 0.01
N ALA A 267 -7.18 14.09 -0.75
CA ALA A 267 -7.17 13.60 -2.12
C ALA A 267 -6.37 14.54 -3.04
N ILE A 268 -5.53 13.93 -3.88
CA ILE A 268 -4.80 14.60 -4.94
C ILE A 268 -5.23 13.98 -6.25
N GLU A 269 -5.65 14.81 -7.18
CA GLU A 269 -6.09 14.43 -8.52
C GLU A 269 -5.11 14.93 -9.56
N ALA A 270 -4.83 14.12 -10.56
CA ALA A 270 -3.96 14.50 -11.68
C ALA A 270 -4.53 13.98 -12.99
N GLN A 271 -4.75 14.87 -13.96
CA GLN A 271 -5.12 14.46 -15.31
C GLN A 271 -3.87 13.99 -16.05
N ALA A 272 -3.81 12.70 -16.37
CA ALA A 272 -2.69 12.12 -17.10
C ALA A 272 -2.50 12.75 -18.48
N LYS A 273 -1.24 12.86 -18.92
CA LYS A 273 -0.92 13.17 -20.31
C LYS A 273 -1.45 12.09 -21.24
N PRO A 274 -1.81 12.42 -22.50
CA PRO A 274 -2.11 11.41 -23.50
C PRO A 274 -1.00 10.34 -23.56
N HIS A 275 -1.38 9.08 -23.68
CA HIS A 275 -0.48 7.93 -23.75
C HIS A 275 0.40 7.66 -22.53
N THR A 276 0.06 8.24 -21.35
CA THR A 276 0.71 7.86 -20.09
C THR A 276 0.49 6.38 -19.85
N SER A 277 1.56 5.63 -19.69
CA SER A 277 1.56 4.19 -19.51
C SER A 277 1.56 3.79 -18.02
N ALA A 278 1.24 2.53 -17.73
CA ALA A 278 1.36 1.99 -16.36
C ALA A 278 2.82 2.07 -15.88
N ALA A 279 3.79 1.80 -16.77
CA ALA A 279 5.20 1.93 -16.47
C ALA A 279 5.60 3.37 -16.09
N ASP A 280 5.01 4.38 -16.73
CA ASP A 280 5.28 5.80 -16.40
C ASP A 280 4.75 6.16 -15.02
N ILE A 281 3.60 5.61 -14.63
CA ILE A 281 3.03 5.82 -13.29
C ILE A 281 3.95 5.25 -12.21
N PHE A 282 4.46 4.02 -12.41
CA PHE A 282 5.46 3.44 -11.50
C PHE A 282 6.72 4.29 -11.41
N ARG A 283 7.30 4.72 -12.54
CA ARG A 283 8.49 5.59 -12.55
C ARG A 283 8.26 6.92 -11.84
N ALA A 284 7.08 7.50 -11.98
CA ALA A 284 6.77 8.80 -11.40
C ALA A 284 6.51 8.72 -9.89
N ALA A 285 5.74 7.73 -9.44
CA ALA A 285 5.14 7.73 -8.11
C ALA A 285 5.66 6.66 -7.15
N PHE A 286 6.17 5.51 -7.67
CA PHE A 286 6.54 4.37 -6.81
C PHE A 286 7.98 4.47 -6.26
N PRO A 287 8.23 4.06 -5.01
CA PRO A 287 7.23 3.77 -3.99
C PRO A 287 6.51 5.03 -3.49
N CYS A 288 5.35 4.84 -2.85
CA CYS A 288 4.55 5.96 -2.36
C CYS A 288 5.35 6.88 -1.42
N GLY A 289 5.18 8.18 -1.57
CA GLY A 289 5.88 9.17 -0.74
C GLY A 289 5.51 9.11 0.74
N SER A 290 4.25 8.79 1.06
CA SER A 290 3.73 8.75 2.43
C SER A 290 4.38 7.66 3.29
N ILE A 291 4.85 6.57 2.66
CA ILE A 291 5.48 5.43 3.34
C ILE A 291 7.02 5.43 3.24
N THR A 292 7.60 6.43 2.61
CA THR A 292 9.06 6.65 2.50
C THR A 292 9.50 7.85 3.34
N GLY A 293 9.26 9.03 2.86
CA GLY A 293 9.64 10.30 3.47
C GLY A 293 9.93 11.37 2.43
N ALA A 294 10.36 12.52 2.86
CA ALA A 294 10.64 13.67 2.02
C ALA A 294 12.00 14.30 2.34
N PRO A 295 12.89 14.47 1.34
CA PRO A 295 12.82 14.04 -0.06
C PRO A 295 12.88 12.52 -0.22
N LYS A 296 12.10 11.95 -1.15
CA LYS A 296 11.90 10.50 -1.30
C LYS A 296 13.21 9.71 -1.40
N ARG A 297 14.09 10.07 -2.34
CA ARG A 297 15.35 9.35 -2.57
C ARG A 297 16.25 9.33 -1.34
N MET A 298 16.45 10.48 -0.69
CA MET A 298 17.30 10.56 0.51
C MET A 298 16.71 9.75 1.66
N SER A 299 15.39 9.85 1.86
CA SER A 299 14.71 9.07 2.88
C SER A 299 14.86 7.56 2.65
N MET A 300 14.76 7.10 1.40
CA MET A 300 14.99 5.68 1.05
C MET A 300 16.43 5.24 1.31
N GLN A 301 17.44 6.09 1.03
CA GLN A 301 18.84 5.78 1.35
C GLN A 301 19.06 5.61 2.86
N ILE A 302 18.46 6.47 3.66
CA ILE A 302 18.56 6.37 5.13
C ILE A 302 17.81 5.15 5.64
N ILE A 303 16.64 4.84 5.09
CA ILE A 303 15.87 3.62 5.39
C ILE A 303 16.72 2.37 5.13
N ASP A 304 17.34 2.28 3.94
CA ASP A 304 18.18 1.14 3.56
C ASP A 304 19.39 0.94 4.49
N ALA A 305 19.94 2.04 5.01
CA ALA A 305 21.08 1.99 5.93
C ALA A 305 20.69 1.58 7.36
N LEU A 306 19.44 1.83 7.77
CA LEU A 306 19.01 1.66 9.16
C LEU A 306 18.06 0.48 9.39
N GLU A 307 17.26 0.09 8.40
CA GLU A 307 16.35 -1.06 8.54
C GLU A 307 17.14 -2.38 8.44
N THR A 308 16.93 -3.25 9.39
CA THR A 308 17.68 -4.52 9.53
C THR A 308 17.10 -5.67 8.70
N SER A 309 15.97 -5.45 8.04
CA SER A 309 15.29 -6.46 7.21
C SER A 309 14.57 -5.82 6.02
N PRO A 310 14.52 -6.52 4.86
CA PRO A 310 13.80 -6.01 3.69
C PRO A 310 12.31 -5.89 3.96
N ARG A 311 11.67 -4.85 3.45
CA ARG A 311 10.22 -4.62 3.60
C ARG A 311 9.39 -5.62 2.81
N GLY A 312 9.90 -6.11 1.67
CA GLY A 312 9.14 -6.96 0.75
C GLY A 312 7.90 -6.25 0.23
N LEU A 313 6.76 -6.93 0.30
CA LEU A 313 5.46 -6.36 -0.11
C LEU A 313 4.93 -5.30 0.87
N TYR A 314 5.35 -5.32 2.14
CA TYR A 314 4.97 -4.28 3.10
C TYR A 314 5.46 -2.91 2.63
N THR A 315 4.58 -1.91 2.63
CA THR A 315 4.81 -0.58 2.03
C THR A 315 5.10 -0.59 0.51
N GLY A 316 4.90 -1.73 -0.13
CA GLY A 316 4.75 -1.84 -1.56
C GLY A 316 3.33 -1.51 -2.01
N SER A 317 2.82 -2.18 -3.06
CA SER A 317 1.46 -1.96 -3.55
C SER A 317 0.81 -3.24 -4.06
N ILE A 318 -0.51 -3.35 -3.86
CA ILE A 318 -1.38 -4.40 -4.38
C ILE A 318 -2.52 -3.71 -5.14
N GLY A 319 -2.83 -4.17 -6.35
CA GLY A 319 -3.95 -3.63 -7.12
C GLY A 319 -4.16 -4.26 -8.49
#